data_a40e9468eb861e5bfcaa0c703b916962
#
_entry.id   a40e9468eb861e5bfcaa0c703b916962
#
_cell.length_a   1.000
_cell.length_b   1.000
_cell.length_c   1.000
_cell.angle_alpha   90.00
_cell.angle_beta   90.00
_cell.angle_gamma   90.00
#
_symmetry.space_group_name_H-M   'P 1'
#
loop_
_entity.id
_entity.type
_entity.pdbx_description
1 polymer ?
#
loop_
_entity_poly.entity_id
_entity_poly.type
_entity_poly.pdbx_seq_one_letter_code
_entity_poly.pdbx_strand_id
1 'polypeptide(L)'
;MTGQNEKGRYWAGLIYPGDSCPDDWQETMKISGLEILVSPLHDMDVADKKTGELKKPHRHIIAMWRNTTTRRNAEKFFAQFGGPKTIIRLESPRGMARYLIHLDNPEKAQYPPQDVLEINGADWARLALTESTKGEAMAIVRVVEDEEPKGYFDLLKLCEMEHKELVDFATRQTVFCREVIWSYWHRAEVVEGGRK
;
A
#
# COMPACT_ATOMS: atom_id res chain seq x y z
N MET A 1 -2.92 8.02 27.66
CA MET A 1 -4.17 8.56 27.05
C MET A 1 -3.87 9.20 25.70
N THR A 2 -3.39 8.45 24.71
CA THR A 2 -2.87 8.99 23.43
C THR A 2 -3.65 8.53 22.18
N GLY A 3 -4.80 7.88 22.32
CA GLY A 3 -5.50 7.25 21.18
C GLY A 3 -6.68 8.00 20.57
N GLN A 4 -7.34 8.90 21.27
CA GLN A 4 -8.64 9.43 20.81
C GLN A 4 -8.56 10.51 19.71
N ASN A 5 -7.43 11.22 19.59
CA ASN A 5 -7.22 12.27 18.59
C ASN A 5 -6.46 11.79 17.34
N GLU A 6 -6.19 10.49 17.24
CA GLU A 6 -5.48 9.94 16.10
C GLU A 6 -6.32 10.04 14.83
N LYS A 7 -5.70 10.56 13.76
CA LYS A 7 -6.31 10.68 12.43
C LYS A 7 -5.44 10.01 11.39
N GLY A 8 -6.04 9.36 10.41
CA GLY A 8 -5.33 8.70 9.32
C GLY A 8 -6.25 8.40 8.15
N ARG A 9 -5.66 8.13 6.99
CA ARG A 9 -6.40 7.71 5.79
C ARG A 9 -6.53 6.19 5.72
N TYR A 10 -5.61 5.45 6.33
CA TYR A 10 -5.49 4.01 6.21
C TYR A 10 -5.58 3.36 7.59
N TRP A 11 -6.48 2.39 7.70
CA TRP A 11 -6.71 1.67 8.94
C TRP A 11 -6.81 0.18 8.66
N ALA A 12 -6.21 -0.63 9.52
CA ALA A 12 -6.28 -2.08 9.43
C ALA A 12 -6.95 -2.69 10.65
N GLY A 13 -7.58 -3.83 10.44
CA GLY A 13 -8.21 -4.63 11.48
C GLY A 13 -8.38 -6.07 11.06
N LEU A 14 -8.94 -6.88 11.94
CA LEU A 14 -9.22 -8.30 11.72
C LEU A 14 -10.74 -8.53 11.72
N ILE A 15 -11.17 -9.50 10.93
CA ILE A 15 -12.51 -10.08 11.04
C ILE A 15 -12.42 -11.60 11.13
N TYR A 16 -13.46 -12.20 11.71
CA TYR A 16 -13.58 -13.63 11.92
C TYR A 16 -14.85 -14.15 11.25
N PRO A 17 -14.83 -14.38 9.90
CA PRO A 17 -15.98 -14.92 9.18
C PRO A 17 -16.38 -16.29 9.71
N GLY A 18 -17.70 -16.51 9.84
CA GLY A 18 -18.23 -17.75 10.43
C GLY A 18 -18.20 -17.79 11.98
N ASP A 19 -17.76 -16.69 12.62
CA ASP A 19 -17.78 -16.56 14.08
C ASP A 19 -18.49 -15.27 14.51
N SER A 20 -17.77 -14.18 14.66
CA SER A 20 -18.31 -12.90 15.12
C SER A 20 -18.64 -11.92 13.99
N CYS A 21 -18.16 -12.20 12.77
CA CYS A 21 -18.44 -11.37 11.61
C CYS A 21 -19.82 -11.73 11.02
N PRO A 22 -20.71 -10.75 10.74
CA PRO A 22 -21.96 -11.00 10.03
C PRO A 22 -21.74 -11.67 8.66
N ASP A 23 -22.70 -12.50 8.21
CA ASP A 23 -22.57 -13.22 6.94
C ASP A 23 -22.55 -12.29 5.72
N ASP A 24 -23.21 -11.12 5.83
CA ASP A 24 -23.30 -10.08 4.78
C ASP A 24 -22.15 -9.06 4.81
N TRP A 25 -21.06 -9.37 5.50
CA TRP A 25 -19.94 -8.45 5.67
C TRP A 25 -19.36 -7.88 4.36
N GLN A 26 -19.32 -8.67 3.28
CA GLN A 26 -18.84 -8.21 1.98
C GLN A 26 -19.75 -7.15 1.38
N GLU A 27 -21.07 -7.34 1.48
CA GLU A 27 -22.05 -6.38 0.99
C GLU A 27 -22.01 -5.09 1.80
N THR A 28 -21.88 -5.19 3.10
CA THR A 28 -21.69 -4.03 4.00
C THR A 28 -20.42 -3.24 3.61
N MET A 29 -19.32 -3.92 3.26
CA MET A 29 -18.11 -3.27 2.77
C MET A 29 -18.34 -2.55 1.45
N LYS A 30 -19.03 -3.17 0.48
CA LYS A 30 -19.35 -2.55 -0.82
C LYS A 30 -20.20 -1.29 -0.65
N ILE A 31 -21.24 -1.36 0.19
CA ILE A 31 -22.15 -0.22 0.45
C ILE A 31 -21.41 0.93 1.13
N SER A 32 -20.34 0.67 1.87
CA SER A 32 -19.55 1.72 2.54
C SER A 32 -18.94 2.74 1.59
N GLY A 33 -18.70 2.36 0.31
CA GLY A 33 -18.02 3.18 -0.69
C GLY A 33 -16.52 3.40 -0.41
N LEU A 34 -15.96 2.77 0.63
CA LEU A 34 -14.53 2.83 0.90
C LEU A 34 -13.77 1.85 0.00
N GLU A 35 -12.59 2.25 -0.47
CA GLU A 35 -11.64 1.30 -1.05
C GLU A 35 -11.15 0.36 0.06
N ILE A 36 -11.34 -0.95 -0.13
CA ILE A 36 -11.01 -1.94 0.90
C ILE A 36 -10.28 -3.11 0.28
N LEU A 37 -9.19 -3.53 0.91
CA LEU A 37 -8.53 -4.80 0.64
C LEU A 37 -8.79 -5.77 1.78
N VAL A 38 -9.13 -7.02 1.44
CA VAL A 38 -9.34 -8.09 2.42
C VAL A 38 -8.43 -9.26 2.07
N SER A 39 -7.70 -9.79 3.04
CA SER A 39 -6.81 -10.93 2.83
C SER A 39 -7.60 -12.20 2.44
N PRO A 40 -6.94 -13.21 1.84
CA PRO A 40 -7.40 -14.58 1.91
C PRO A 40 -7.72 -14.99 3.35
N LEU A 41 -8.47 -16.07 3.55
CA LEU A 41 -8.68 -16.60 4.89
C LEU A 41 -7.37 -17.18 5.43
N HIS A 42 -6.87 -16.58 6.51
CA HIS A 42 -5.69 -17.07 7.22
C HIS A 42 -6.13 -18.17 8.19
N ASP A 43 -6.15 -19.39 7.71
CA ASP A 43 -6.54 -20.59 8.46
C ASP A 43 -5.36 -21.51 8.77
N MET A 44 -4.19 -21.24 8.18
CA MET A 44 -2.95 -21.99 8.42
C MET A 44 -1.93 -21.24 9.28
N ASP A 45 -2.28 -20.11 9.84
CA ASP A 45 -1.38 -19.32 10.69
C ASP A 45 -1.14 -20.01 12.03
N VAL A 46 0.13 -20.21 12.38
CA VAL A 46 0.52 -20.84 13.65
C VAL A 46 0.49 -19.82 14.79
N ALA A 47 -0.20 -20.15 15.87
CA ALA A 47 -0.24 -19.35 17.12
C ALA A 47 0.97 -19.64 18.00
N ASP A 48 1.32 -20.91 18.16
CA ASP A 48 2.47 -21.37 18.93
C ASP A 48 3.36 -22.29 18.08
N LYS A 49 4.57 -21.82 17.81
CA LYS A 49 5.56 -22.57 17.02
C LYS A 49 6.03 -23.87 17.69
N LYS A 50 5.87 -24.02 19.02
CA LYS A 50 6.29 -25.22 19.75
C LYS A 50 5.24 -26.33 19.69
N THR A 51 3.96 -25.96 19.74
CA THR A 51 2.86 -26.92 19.74
C THR A 51 2.28 -27.13 18.35
N GLY A 52 2.52 -26.22 17.41
CA GLY A 52 1.88 -26.21 16.10
C GLY A 52 0.41 -25.78 16.14
N GLU A 53 -0.05 -25.24 17.28
CA GLU A 53 -1.43 -24.75 17.41
C GLU A 53 -1.71 -23.64 16.40
N LEU A 54 -2.82 -23.78 15.68
CA LEU A 54 -3.25 -22.79 14.69
C LEU A 54 -3.99 -21.64 15.35
N LYS A 55 -3.84 -20.45 14.76
CA LYS A 55 -4.69 -19.32 15.11
C LYS A 55 -6.11 -19.56 14.62
N LYS A 56 -7.06 -18.93 15.30
CA LYS A 56 -8.44 -18.87 14.82
C LYS A 56 -8.46 -18.31 13.39
N PRO A 57 -9.17 -18.97 12.45
CA PRO A 57 -9.29 -18.47 11.08
C PRO A 57 -9.77 -17.01 11.06
N HIS A 58 -9.06 -16.17 10.33
CA HIS A 58 -9.32 -14.73 10.29
C HIS A 58 -8.95 -14.12 8.94
N ARG A 59 -9.46 -12.92 8.69
CA ARG A 59 -9.02 -12.11 7.56
C ARG A 59 -8.53 -10.75 8.05
N HIS A 60 -7.49 -10.24 7.43
CA HIS A 60 -7.03 -8.88 7.59
C HIS A 60 -7.78 -7.96 6.65
N ILE A 61 -8.12 -6.76 7.12
CA ILE A 61 -8.77 -5.72 6.32
C ILE A 61 -7.89 -4.49 6.33
N ILE A 62 -7.76 -3.85 5.16
CA ILE A 62 -7.26 -2.49 5.01
C ILE A 62 -8.40 -1.65 4.48
N ALA A 63 -8.89 -0.68 5.27
CA ALA A 63 -9.87 0.29 4.84
C ALA A 63 -9.19 1.63 4.55
N MET A 64 -9.48 2.21 3.38
CA MET A 64 -8.82 3.39 2.83
C MET A 64 -9.83 4.51 2.63
N TRP A 65 -9.65 5.60 3.37
CA TRP A 65 -10.48 6.81 3.25
C TRP A 65 -9.86 7.79 2.25
N ARG A 66 -10.69 8.44 1.48
CA ARG A 66 -10.24 9.50 0.56
C ARG A 66 -9.54 10.65 1.30
N ASN A 67 -10.05 11.01 2.47
CA ASN A 67 -9.48 12.02 3.37
C ASN A 67 -9.14 11.39 4.72
N THR A 68 -8.40 12.09 5.59
CA THR A 68 -8.15 11.60 6.94
C THR A 68 -9.44 11.44 7.72
N THR A 69 -9.59 10.31 8.41
CA THR A 69 -10.67 10.05 9.36
C THR A 69 -10.11 9.91 10.77
N THR A 70 -10.96 10.07 11.78
CA THR A 70 -10.57 9.87 13.18
C THR A 70 -10.58 8.39 13.54
N ARG A 71 -9.78 7.99 14.54
CA ARG A 71 -9.82 6.64 15.11
C ARG A 71 -11.27 6.22 15.45
N ARG A 72 -12.03 7.10 16.09
CA ARG A 72 -13.43 6.83 16.46
C ARG A 72 -14.32 6.48 15.27
N ASN A 73 -14.14 7.15 14.14
CA ASN A 73 -14.90 6.83 12.92
C ASN A 73 -14.45 5.52 12.30
N ALA A 74 -13.14 5.25 12.31
CA ALA A 74 -12.61 3.96 11.87
C ALA A 74 -13.12 2.83 12.77
N GLU A 75 -13.11 2.99 14.11
CA GLU A 75 -13.66 2.02 15.06
C GLU A 75 -15.16 1.74 14.80
N LYS A 76 -15.96 2.77 14.52
CA LYS A 76 -17.37 2.60 14.15
C LYS A 76 -17.54 1.78 12.87
N PHE A 77 -16.67 1.99 11.89
CA PHE A 77 -16.69 1.21 10.65
C PHE A 77 -16.37 -0.26 10.94
N PHE A 78 -15.27 -0.55 11.61
CA PHE A 78 -14.87 -1.91 11.92
C PHE A 78 -15.81 -2.63 12.88
N ALA A 79 -16.50 -1.92 13.76
CA ALA A 79 -17.48 -2.50 14.67
C ALA A 79 -18.65 -3.19 13.97
N GLN A 80 -18.96 -2.82 12.72
CA GLN A 80 -20.00 -3.47 11.89
C GLN A 80 -19.66 -4.92 11.52
N PHE A 81 -18.42 -5.32 11.66
CA PHE A 81 -17.91 -6.65 11.28
C PHE A 81 -17.61 -7.54 12.50
N GLY A 82 -18.33 -7.36 13.60
CA GLY A 82 -18.08 -8.08 14.85
C GLY A 82 -16.91 -7.56 15.66
N GLY A 83 -16.36 -6.44 15.24
CA GLY A 83 -15.34 -5.64 15.89
C GLY A 83 -13.98 -6.34 16.08
N PRO A 84 -12.92 -5.92 15.41
CA PRO A 84 -11.59 -6.19 15.96
C PRO A 84 -11.49 -5.43 17.29
N LYS A 85 -11.00 -6.11 18.33
CA LYS A 85 -10.69 -5.46 19.61
C LYS A 85 -9.68 -4.32 19.46
N THR A 86 -8.92 -4.34 18.36
CA THR A 86 -7.87 -3.36 18.08
C THR A 86 -7.83 -3.09 16.58
N ILE A 87 -7.92 -1.81 16.22
CA ILE A 87 -7.61 -1.34 14.88
C ILE A 87 -6.27 -0.60 14.90
N ILE A 88 -5.57 -0.62 13.78
CA ILE A 88 -4.25 -0.01 13.62
C ILE A 88 -4.33 1.06 12.56
N ARG A 89 -3.86 2.27 12.89
CA ARG A 89 -3.60 3.29 11.89
C ARG A 89 -2.34 2.94 11.13
N LEU A 90 -2.40 2.99 9.82
CA LEU A 90 -1.25 2.75 8.97
C LEU A 90 -0.70 4.09 8.47
N GLU A 91 0.61 4.27 8.61
CA GLU A 91 1.33 5.40 7.97
C GLU A 91 1.39 5.20 6.46
N SER A 92 1.66 3.96 6.04
CA SER A 92 1.63 3.50 4.65
C SER A 92 0.89 2.17 4.57
N PRO A 93 -0.07 2.02 3.65
CA PRO A 93 -0.79 0.76 3.51
C PRO A 93 0.04 -0.35 2.83
N ARG A 94 1.14 -0.02 2.14
CA ARG A 94 1.94 -0.96 1.35
C ARG A 94 2.41 -2.18 2.14
N GLY A 95 3.06 -1.95 3.29
CA GLY A 95 3.55 -3.06 4.12
C GLY A 95 2.43 -3.99 4.57
N MET A 96 1.26 -3.42 4.92
CA MET A 96 0.10 -4.22 5.29
C MET A 96 -0.52 -4.93 4.08
N ALA A 97 -0.54 -4.32 2.89
CA ALA A 97 -1.01 -4.97 1.67
C ALA A 97 -0.15 -6.20 1.33
N ARG A 98 1.16 -6.11 1.46
CA ARG A 98 2.09 -7.24 1.30
C ARG A 98 1.86 -8.32 2.36
N TYR A 99 1.54 -7.90 3.59
CA TYR A 99 1.23 -8.80 4.69
C TYR A 99 -0.11 -9.56 4.50
N LEU A 100 -1.04 -9.06 3.69
CA LEU A 100 -2.30 -9.75 3.40
C LEU A 100 -2.09 -11.18 2.84
N ILE A 101 -0.97 -11.42 2.18
CA ILE A 101 -0.59 -12.74 1.63
C ILE A 101 0.72 -13.26 2.21
N HIS A 102 1.27 -12.62 3.24
CA HIS A 102 2.56 -12.89 3.86
C HIS A 102 3.76 -12.77 2.91
N LEU A 103 3.68 -11.91 1.90
CA LEU A 103 4.68 -11.78 0.83
C LEU A 103 6.12 -11.58 1.36
N ASP A 104 6.29 -10.85 2.47
CA ASP A 104 7.59 -10.59 3.10
C ASP A 104 7.89 -11.53 4.28
N ASN A 105 7.06 -12.54 4.51
CA ASN A 105 7.14 -13.46 5.64
C ASN A 105 7.19 -14.93 5.16
N PRO A 106 8.29 -15.36 4.51
CA PRO A 106 8.38 -16.71 3.91
C PRO A 106 8.27 -17.83 4.94
N GLU A 107 8.48 -17.53 6.23
CA GLU A 107 8.33 -18.48 7.34
C GLU A 107 6.85 -18.76 7.71
N LYS A 108 5.91 -18.01 7.15
CA LYS A 108 4.46 -18.18 7.35
C LYS A 108 3.82 -18.89 6.17
N ALA A 109 2.58 -19.35 6.36
CA ALA A 109 1.77 -19.84 5.25
C ALA A 109 1.62 -18.76 4.19
N GLN A 110 1.89 -19.12 2.93
CA GLN A 110 1.78 -18.20 1.79
C GLN A 110 0.38 -18.35 1.17
N TYR A 111 -0.22 -17.23 0.82
CA TYR A 111 -1.55 -17.17 0.22
C TYR A 111 -1.49 -16.61 -1.21
N PRO A 112 -2.32 -17.10 -2.14
CA PRO A 112 -2.32 -16.62 -3.51
C PRO A 112 -2.79 -15.16 -3.61
N PRO A 113 -2.12 -14.29 -4.38
CA PRO A 113 -2.53 -12.91 -4.57
C PRO A 113 -3.96 -12.73 -5.13
N GLN A 114 -4.40 -13.65 -6.00
CA GLN A 114 -5.73 -13.63 -6.61
C GLN A 114 -6.88 -13.85 -5.61
N ASP A 115 -6.58 -14.35 -4.40
CA ASP A 115 -7.57 -14.57 -3.34
C ASP A 115 -7.74 -13.32 -2.45
N VAL A 116 -6.98 -12.24 -2.71
CA VAL A 116 -7.23 -10.93 -2.09
C VAL A 116 -8.50 -10.34 -2.68
N LEU A 117 -9.45 -9.96 -1.80
CA LEU A 117 -10.66 -9.29 -2.25
C LEU A 117 -10.40 -7.79 -2.37
N GLU A 118 -10.70 -7.27 -3.55
CA GLU A 118 -10.60 -5.86 -3.91
C GLU A 118 -12.01 -5.27 -4.00
N ILE A 119 -12.32 -4.31 -3.14
CA ILE A 119 -13.65 -3.74 -3.00
C ILE A 119 -13.61 -2.24 -3.32
N ASN A 120 -14.60 -1.76 -4.08
CA ASN A 120 -14.80 -0.36 -4.43
C ASN A 120 -13.59 0.28 -5.14
N GLY A 121 -12.91 -0.47 -6.01
CA GLY A 121 -11.79 0.04 -6.79
C GLY A 121 -10.44 0.01 -6.07
N ALA A 122 -10.35 -0.67 -4.91
CA ALA A 122 -9.06 -1.01 -4.33
C ALA A 122 -8.27 -1.89 -5.30
N ASP A 123 -6.94 -1.70 -5.36
CA ASP A 123 -6.04 -2.43 -6.24
C ASP A 123 -4.85 -2.90 -5.39
N TRP A 124 -4.84 -4.19 -5.10
CA TRP A 124 -3.80 -4.81 -4.28
C TRP A 124 -2.45 -4.77 -4.97
N ALA A 125 -2.39 -5.11 -6.26
CA ALA A 125 -1.14 -5.19 -6.99
C ALA A 125 -0.46 -3.82 -7.06
N ARG A 126 -1.22 -2.77 -7.38
CA ARG A 126 -0.74 -1.39 -7.36
C ARG A 126 -0.22 -0.99 -5.98
N LEU A 127 -0.90 -1.40 -4.91
CA LEU A 127 -0.52 -1.00 -3.56
C LEU A 127 0.65 -1.81 -3.00
N ALA A 128 0.68 -3.12 -3.24
CA ALA A 128 1.66 -4.04 -2.68
C ALA A 128 2.97 -4.10 -3.48
N LEU A 129 2.89 -4.02 -4.82
CA LEU A 129 4.00 -4.30 -5.72
C LEU A 129 4.70 -3.04 -6.23
N THR A 130 4.01 -1.87 -6.29
CA THR A 130 4.68 -0.61 -6.61
C THR A 130 5.72 -0.27 -5.53
N GLU A 131 6.85 0.28 -5.96
CA GLU A 131 7.88 0.72 -5.03
C GLU A 131 7.37 1.86 -4.12
N SER A 132 7.99 2.04 -2.95
CA SER A 132 7.70 3.19 -2.08
C SER A 132 8.09 4.49 -2.79
N THR A 133 7.50 5.63 -2.42
CA THR A 133 7.81 6.96 -3.01
C THR A 133 9.32 7.20 -3.12
N LYS A 134 10.12 6.78 -2.12
CA LYS A 134 11.58 6.86 -2.19
C LYS A 134 12.16 5.93 -3.26
N GLY A 135 11.65 4.71 -3.35
CA GLY A 135 12.06 3.73 -4.35
C GLY A 135 11.67 4.18 -5.75
N GLU A 136 10.44 4.69 -5.93
CA GLU A 136 9.97 5.26 -7.20
C GLU A 136 10.83 6.46 -7.62
N ALA A 137 11.16 7.36 -6.69
CA ALA A 137 12.06 8.48 -6.94
C ALA A 137 13.45 8.02 -7.40
N MET A 138 14.02 7.02 -6.73
CA MET A 138 15.33 6.46 -7.12
C MET A 138 15.25 5.68 -8.44
N ALA A 139 14.12 5.04 -8.75
CA ALA A 139 13.92 4.39 -10.03
C ALA A 139 13.86 5.43 -11.18
N ILE A 140 13.19 6.57 -10.99
CA ILE A 140 13.23 7.69 -11.95
C ILE A 140 14.66 8.21 -12.15
N VAL A 141 15.44 8.33 -11.07
CA VAL A 141 16.86 8.75 -11.21
C VAL A 141 17.63 7.76 -12.10
N ARG A 142 17.45 6.44 -11.89
CA ARG A 142 18.12 5.42 -12.73
C ARG A 142 17.65 5.48 -14.18
N VAL A 143 16.34 5.59 -14.43
CA VAL A 143 15.81 5.75 -15.81
C VAL A 143 16.45 6.96 -16.49
N VAL A 144 16.61 8.09 -15.77
CA VAL A 144 17.27 9.28 -16.35
C VAL A 144 18.75 9.05 -16.59
N GLU A 145 19.43 8.28 -15.73
CA GLU A 145 20.88 7.94 -15.90
C GLU A 145 21.13 6.95 -17.03
N ASP A 146 20.25 5.95 -17.18
CA ASP A 146 20.43 4.85 -18.13
C ASP A 146 19.90 5.20 -19.54
N GLU A 147 18.75 5.91 -19.62
CA GLU A 147 18.03 6.16 -20.87
C GLU A 147 18.17 7.61 -21.39
N GLU A 148 18.76 8.49 -20.59
CA GLU A 148 19.11 9.88 -20.96
C GLU A 148 17.97 10.69 -21.62
N PRO A 149 16.72 10.71 -21.08
CA PRO A 149 15.64 11.50 -21.65
C PRO A 149 16.01 12.99 -21.73
N LYS A 150 15.75 13.62 -22.87
CA LYS A 150 16.08 15.04 -23.07
C LYS A 150 15.13 16.00 -22.37
N GLY A 151 13.97 15.48 -21.96
CA GLY A 151 12.95 16.28 -21.26
C GLY A 151 11.90 15.41 -20.61
N TYR A 152 11.00 16.07 -19.88
CA TYR A 152 9.94 15.40 -19.14
C TYR A 152 8.99 14.58 -20.05
N PHE A 153 8.75 15.04 -21.27
CA PHE A 153 7.90 14.32 -22.23
C PHE A 153 8.55 13.00 -22.69
N ASP A 154 9.86 13.01 -22.90
CA ASP A 154 10.60 11.79 -23.26
C ASP A 154 10.58 10.79 -22.09
N LEU A 155 10.77 11.28 -20.86
CA LEU A 155 10.67 10.44 -19.66
C LEU A 155 9.29 9.79 -19.54
N LEU A 156 8.19 10.54 -19.76
CA LEU A 156 6.85 9.98 -19.71
C LEU A 156 6.64 8.87 -20.75
N LYS A 157 7.15 9.06 -21.98
CA LYS A 157 7.08 8.03 -23.01
C LYS A 157 7.86 6.77 -22.62
N LEU A 158 9.09 6.93 -22.09
CA LEU A 158 9.89 5.81 -21.59
C LEU A 158 9.14 5.07 -20.48
N CYS A 159 8.59 5.80 -19.51
CA CYS A 159 7.78 5.18 -18.46
C CYS A 159 6.58 4.41 -19.03
N GLU A 160 5.85 4.97 -20.01
CA GLU A 160 4.68 4.32 -20.61
C GLU A 160 5.06 3.05 -21.39
N MET A 161 6.22 3.04 -22.06
CA MET A 161 6.65 1.93 -22.90
C MET A 161 7.35 0.82 -22.10
N GLU A 162 8.23 1.18 -21.18
CA GLU A 162 9.20 0.25 -20.58
C GLU A 162 9.13 0.18 -19.04
N HIS A 163 8.61 1.23 -18.37
CA HIS A 163 8.57 1.37 -16.91
C HIS A 163 7.16 1.73 -16.41
N LYS A 164 6.15 0.96 -16.81
CA LYS A 164 4.73 1.26 -16.57
C LYS A 164 4.40 1.51 -15.09
N GLU A 165 5.12 0.86 -14.19
CA GLU A 165 5.01 1.04 -12.74
C GLU A 165 5.38 2.46 -12.27
N LEU A 166 6.17 3.20 -13.06
CA LEU A 166 6.60 4.57 -12.74
C LEU A 166 5.74 5.67 -13.34
N VAL A 167 4.80 5.35 -14.23
CA VAL A 167 3.95 6.36 -14.91
C VAL A 167 3.18 7.22 -13.92
N ASP A 168 2.57 6.57 -12.94
CA ASP A 168 1.77 7.25 -11.91
C ASP A 168 2.62 8.16 -11.01
N PHE A 169 3.83 7.71 -10.66
CA PHE A 169 4.80 8.54 -9.94
C PHE A 169 5.26 9.73 -10.79
N ALA A 170 5.68 9.48 -12.03
CA ALA A 170 6.19 10.53 -12.92
C ALA A 170 5.14 11.62 -13.17
N THR A 171 3.87 11.24 -13.38
CA THR A 171 2.78 12.20 -13.59
C THR A 171 2.46 13.03 -12.36
N ARG A 172 2.51 12.44 -11.16
CA ARG A 172 2.28 13.16 -9.89
C ARG A 172 3.47 14.00 -9.44
N GLN A 173 4.69 13.63 -9.82
CA GLN A 173 5.93 14.26 -9.37
C GLN A 173 6.64 15.00 -10.49
N THR A 174 5.89 15.72 -11.32
CA THR A 174 6.40 16.45 -12.50
C THR A 174 7.60 17.35 -12.19
N VAL A 175 7.53 18.13 -11.09
CA VAL A 175 8.61 19.04 -10.70
C VAL A 175 9.87 18.25 -10.37
N PHE A 176 9.76 17.21 -9.54
CA PHE A 176 10.89 16.33 -9.20
C PHE A 176 11.53 15.72 -10.45
N CYS A 177 10.73 15.14 -11.35
CA CYS A 177 11.23 14.52 -12.58
C CYS A 177 11.98 15.52 -13.46
N ARG A 178 11.45 16.73 -13.62
CA ARG A 178 12.10 17.80 -14.39
C ARG A 178 13.44 18.22 -13.78
N GLU A 179 13.50 18.36 -12.44
CA GLU A 179 14.71 18.69 -11.72
C GLU A 179 15.78 17.61 -11.82
N VAL A 180 15.39 16.33 -11.78
CA VAL A 180 16.32 15.19 -11.98
C VAL A 180 16.91 15.25 -13.37
N ILE A 181 16.09 15.42 -14.43
CA ILE A 181 16.55 15.52 -15.82
C ILE A 181 17.49 16.75 -15.98
N TRP A 182 17.05 17.90 -15.46
CA TRP A 182 17.87 19.12 -15.52
C TRP A 182 19.22 18.93 -14.84
N SER A 183 19.24 18.40 -13.63
CA SER A 183 20.48 18.10 -12.88
C SER A 183 21.38 17.11 -13.60
N TYR A 184 20.82 16.10 -14.25
CA TYR A 184 21.59 15.14 -15.03
C TYR A 184 22.35 15.82 -16.16
N TRP A 185 21.69 16.67 -16.95
CA TRP A 185 22.31 17.33 -18.10
C TRP A 185 23.25 18.47 -17.72
N HIS A 186 23.14 19.07 -16.52
CA HIS A 186 23.95 20.21 -16.07
C HIS A 186 24.98 19.80 -14.99
N ARG A 187 25.27 18.52 -14.81
CA ARG A 187 26.27 18.03 -13.83
C ARG A 187 27.67 18.66 -14.02
N ALA A 188 28.08 18.92 -15.24
CA ALA A 188 29.41 19.45 -15.54
C ALA A 188 29.56 20.93 -15.12
N GLU A 189 28.51 21.74 -15.19
CA GLU A 189 28.55 23.17 -14.86
C GLU A 189 28.72 23.41 -13.35
N VAL A 190 28.26 22.51 -12.50
CA VAL A 190 28.34 22.62 -11.04
C VAL A 190 29.76 22.29 -10.53
N VAL A 191 30.52 21.45 -11.25
CA VAL A 191 31.88 21.05 -10.84
C VAL A 191 32.91 22.11 -11.20
N GLU A 192 32.70 22.88 -12.27
CA GLU A 192 33.63 23.95 -12.68
C GLU A 192 33.37 25.30 -11.98
N GLY A 193 32.16 25.54 -11.47
CA GLY A 193 31.80 26.79 -10.75
C GLY A 193 32.30 26.87 -9.30
N GLY A 194 32.88 25.82 -8.75
CA GLY A 194 33.30 25.72 -7.34
C GLY A 194 34.77 26.11 -7.08
N ARG A 195 35.51 26.64 -8.06
CA ARG A 195 36.88 27.14 -7.89
C ARG A 195 37.01 28.53 -8.48
N LYS A 196 36.55 29.53 -7.77
CA LYS A 196 37.04 30.93 -7.85
C LYS A 196 37.02 31.51 -6.46
#